data_1803fbf1880927a71e37d5255c291a57
#
_entry.id   1803fbf1880927a71e37d5255c291a57
#
_cell.length_a   1.000
_cell.length_b   1.000
_cell.length_c   1.000
_cell.angle_alpha   90.00
_cell.angle_beta   90.00
_cell.angle_gamma   90.00
#
_symmetry.space_group_name_H-M   'P 1'
#
loop_
_entity.id
_entity.type
_entity.pdbx_description
1 polymer ?
#
loop_
_entity_poly.entity_id
_entity_poly.type
_entity_poly.pdbx_seq_one_letter_code
_entity_poly.pdbx_strand_id
1 'polypeptide(L)'
;SSVINESQYTLQETRDMVFNQNNDMNKEIIWSLQFSEDESLRENGNQTHLYFVPKYDANIPGMTRTVEYGRPYARFKPTQFMSDLYDSSIDSRYQAYWRDTWYATTATDKLSVGDTAFYLPKDAWSKAQIDSKNYKVFNPEFSESLGNDYSTVSNRVFLHLKKFDDVKRATMNEEKGTRDWVCFRVAEAYLLAGEAYYRAGDVDNALKYINMLRRNCAIKGKEKEMEISASDLSVDFILDERARELCGEGKRWYDLKRLGKLIERT
;
A
#
# COMPACT_ATOMS: atom_id res chain seq x y z
N SER A 1 22.51 -10.88 9.42
CA SER A 1 22.25 -11.81 8.31
C SER A 1 23.06 -11.40 7.09
N SER A 2 23.49 -12.36 6.30
CA SER A 2 24.31 -12.12 5.10
C SER A 2 23.60 -11.18 4.12
N VAL A 3 22.32 -11.36 3.89
CA VAL A 3 21.53 -10.54 2.94
C VAL A 3 21.58 -9.04 3.27
N ILE A 4 21.51 -8.66 4.55
CA ILE A 4 21.54 -7.24 4.95
C ILE A 4 22.96 -6.68 4.88
N ASN A 5 23.97 -7.50 5.12
CA ASN A 5 25.36 -7.08 5.17
C ASN A 5 26.08 -7.19 3.82
N GLU A 6 25.51 -7.90 2.87
CA GLU A 6 26.04 -8.00 1.52
C GLU A 6 25.65 -6.76 0.70
N SER A 7 26.62 -6.12 0.09
CA SER A 7 26.48 -4.82 -0.56
C SER A 7 25.58 -4.79 -1.81
N GLN A 8 25.15 -5.95 -2.31
CA GLN A 8 24.34 -6.02 -3.53
C GLN A 8 22.86 -5.66 -3.30
N TYR A 9 22.37 -5.81 -2.06
CA TYR A 9 20.98 -5.48 -1.70
C TYR A 9 20.94 -4.34 -0.69
N THR A 10 20.03 -3.38 -0.91
CA THR A 10 19.85 -2.23 -0.02
C THR A 10 18.41 -1.71 -0.08
N LEU A 11 17.97 -1.06 1.01
CA LEU A 11 16.71 -0.31 0.99
C LEU A 11 16.78 0.81 -0.05
N GLN A 12 15.69 1.06 -0.76
CA GLN A 12 15.59 2.20 -1.65
C GLN A 12 15.56 3.51 -0.84
N GLU A 13 16.01 4.59 -1.46
CA GLU A 13 16.07 5.92 -0.83
C GLU A 13 14.69 6.40 -0.38
N THR A 14 13.66 6.15 -1.18
CA THR A 14 12.27 6.45 -0.83
C THR A 14 11.38 5.24 -1.07
N ARG A 15 10.24 5.21 -0.38
CA ARG A 15 9.29 4.09 -0.51
C ARG A 15 8.60 4.05 -1.88
N ASP A 16 8.43 5.20 -2.53
CA ASP A 16 7.90 5.26 -3.91
C ASP A 16 8.80 4.53 -4.91
N MET A 17 10.12 4.58 -4.71
CA MET A 17 11.09 3.93 -5.62
C MET A 17 11.01 2.41 -5.60
N VAL A 18 10.55 1.82 -4.50
CA VAL A 18 10.47 0.34 -4.36
C VAL A 18 9.52 -0.26 -5.38
N PHE A 19 8.35 0.39 -5.56
CA PHE A 19 7.27 -0.09 -6.42
C PHE A 19 7.09 0.76 -7.69
N ASN A 20 8.07 1.59 -8.02
CA ASN A 20 8.05 2.34 -9.27
C ASN A 20 8.33 1.41 -10.45
N GLN A 21 7.39 1.32 -11.39
CA GLN A 21 7.48 0.44 -12.55
C GLN A 21 8.66 0.79 -13.51
N ASN A 22 9.25 1.97 -13.39
CA ASN A 22 10.47 2.32 -14.10
C ASN A 22 11.74 1.91 -13.34
N ASN A 23 11.61 1.33 -12.15
CA ASN A 23 12.69 0.89 -11.29
C ASN A 23 12.48 -0.58 -10.87
N ASP A 24 11.87 -1.38 -11.73
CA ASP A 24 11.74 -2.81 -11.55
C ASP A 24 13.14 -3.45 -11.40
N MET A 25 13.27 -4.53 -10.63
CA MET A 25 14.55 -5.15 -10.28
C MET A 25 15.53 -4.23 -9.55
N ASN A 26 15.04 -3.24 -8.82
CA ASN A 26 15.89 -2.39 -7.98
C ASN A 26 16.59 -3.18 -6.86
N LYS A 27 17.60 -2.55 -6.23
CA LYS A 27 18.44 -3.21 -5.22
C LYS A 27 17.70 -3.66 -3.95
N GLU A 28 16.44 -3.26 -3.75
CA GLU A 28 15.64 -3.76 -2.63
C GLU A 28 15.00 -5.12 -2.96
N ILE A 29 14.82 -5.46 -4.23
CA ILE A 29 14.19 -6.70 -4.67
C ILE A 29 15.21 -7.84 -4.62
N ILE A 30 14.92 -8.87 -3.82
CA ILE A 30 15.75 -10.06 -3.70
C ILE A 30 15.29 -11.12 -4.71
N TRP A 31 13.97 -11.26 -4.84
CA TRP A 31 13.37 -12.22 -5.76
C TRP A 31 11.98 -11.77 -6.19
N SER A 32 11.74 -11.87 -7.49
CA SER A 32 10.42 -11.64 -8.09
C SER A 32 10.03 -12.80 -9.01
N LEU A 33 8.72 -13.01 -9.13
CA LEU A 33 8.15 -13.82 -10.19
C LEU A 33 8.00 -12.92 -11.42
N GLN A 34 8.72 -13.28 -12.48
CA GLN A 34 8.77 -12.47 -13.70
C GLN A 34 7.58 -12.76 -14.62
N PHE A 35 7.04 -11.71 -15.21
CA PHE A 35 6.00 -11.78 -16.23
C PHE A 35 6.53 -11.21 -17.55
N SER A 36 6.20 -11.90 -18.66
CA SER A 36 6.69 -11.54 -19.99
C SER A 36 5.84 -10.46 -20.65
N GLU A 37 6.49 -9.56 -21.39
CA GLU A 37 5.80 -8.65 -22.32
C GLU A 37 5.37 -9.36 -23.60
N ASP A 38 5.96 -10.53 -23.93
CA ASP A 38 5.54 -11.37 -25.04
C ASP A 38 4.17 -12.00 -24.76
N GLU A 39 3.19 -11.67 -25.60
CA GLU A 39 1.81 -12.16 -25.45
C GLU A 39 1.70 -13.67 -25.51
N SER A 40 2.58 -14.34 -26.26
CA SER A 40 2.58 -15.81 -26.39
C SER A 40 3.04 -16.52 -25.10
N LEU A 41 3.79 -15.83 -24.25
CA LEU A 41 4.34 -16.35 -22.99
C LEU A 41 3.61 -15.81 -21.75
N ARG A 42 2.78 -14.77 -21.93
CA ARG A 42 2.17 -14.04 -20.82
C ARG A 42 0.98 -14.74 -20.19
N GLU A 43 0.32 -15.65 -20.90
CA GLU A 43 -0.91 -16.32 -20.47
C GLU A 43 -1.96 -15.35 -19.91
N ASN A 44 -2.26 -15.42 -18.60
CA ASN A 44 -3.18 -14.51 -17.91
C ASN A 44 -2.49 -13.26 -17.35
N GLY A 45 -1.16 -13.18 -17.43
CA GLY A 45 -0.37 -12.07 -16.90
C GLY A 45 -0.50 -11.87 -15.38
N ASN A 46 0.10 -10.81 -14.88
CA ASN A 46 -0.08 -10.41 -13.49
C ASN A 46 -1.37 -9.57 -13.35
N GLN A 47 -2.38 -10.11 -12.71
CA GLN A 47 -3.67 -9.43 -12.51
C GLN A 47 -3.77 -8.64 -11.19
N THR A 48 -2.70 -8.59 -10.41
CA THR A 48 -2.74 -7.94 -9.08
C THR A 48 -3.10 -6.46 -9.17
N HIS A 49 -2.70 -5.79 -10.25
CA HIS A 49 -3.03 -4.39 -10.53
C HIS A 49 -4.53 -4.10 -10.62
N LEU A 50 -5.38 -5.12 -10.76
CA LEU A 50 -6.84 -4.97 -10.86
C LEU A 50 -7.52 -4.96 -9.47
N TYR A 51 -6.98 -5.72 -8.53
CA TYR A 51 -7.71 -6.14 -7.34
C TYR A 51 -7.87 -5.05 -6.29
N PHE A 52 -6.91 -4.14 -6.21
CA PHE A 52 -6.89 -3.07 -5.21
C PHE A 52 -7.51 -1.76 -5.70
N VAL A 53 -7.82 -1.67 -7.00
CA VAL A 53 -8.37 -0.45 -7.61
C VAL A 53 -9.84 -0.32 -7.26
N PRO A 54 -10.27 0.77 -6.59
CA PRO A 54 -11.68 1.04 -6.29
C PRO A 54 -12.45 1.43 -7.54
N LYS A 55 -13.78 1.37 -7.51
CA LYS A 55 -14.68 1.75 -8.62
C LYS A 55 -14.74 3.27 -8.81
N TYR A 56 -13.61 3.89 -9.07
CA TYR A 56 -13.48 5.32 -9.27
C TYR A 56 -14.19 5.82 -10.55
N ASP A 57 -14.37 4.95 -11.54
CA ASP A 57 -15.00 5.23 -12.84
C ASP A 57 -16.53 5.08 -12.84
N ALA A 58 -17.14 4.82 -11.67
CA ALA A 58 -18.57 4.57 -11.54
C ALA A 58 -19.32 5.81 -11.04
N ASN A 59 -19.81 6.63 -11.96
CA ASN A 59 -20.70 7.77 -11.68
C ASN A 59 -20.10 8.86 -10.77
N ILE A 60 -18.79 9.02 -10.78
CA ILE A 60 -18.10 10.13 -10.11
C ILE A 60 -17.83 11.22 -11.16
N PRO A 61 -18.35 12.45 -10.97
CA PRO A 61 -18.11 13.55 -11.93
C PRO A 61 -16.61 13.78 -12.16
N GLY A 62 -16.23 13.96 -13.43
CA GLY A 62 -14.84 14.15 -13.81
C GLY A 62 -13.99 12.90 -13.89
N MET A 63 -14.54 11.71 -13.55
CA MET A 63 -13.79 10.46 -13.54
C MET A 63 -14.17 9.55 -14.69
N THR A 64 -13.19 9.21 -15.51
CA THR A 64 -13.27 8.14 -16.52
C THR A 64 -12.05 7.22 -16.37
N ARG A 65 -12.19 6.00 -16.85
CA ARG A 65 -11.10 5.02 -16.76
C ARG A 65 -9.88 5.48 -17.55
N THR A 66 -8.70 5.29 -16.97
CA THR A 66 -7.40 5.56 -17.62
C THR A 66 -6.42 4.42 -17.35
N VAL A 67 -5.34 4.37 -18.12
CA VAL A 67 -4.23 3.43 -17.85
C VAL A 67 -3.58 3.76 -16.51
N GLU A 68 -3.39 5.04 -16.20
CA GLU A 68 -2.78 5.52 -14.97
C GLU A 68 -3.51 5.05 -13.70
N TYR A 69 -4.85 5.18 -13.69
CA TYR A 69 -5.65 4.80 -12.53
C TYR A 69 -6.07 3.33 -12.52
N GLY A 70 -5.85 2.62 -13.60
CA GLY A 70 -6.08 1.20 -13.69
C GLY A 70 -7.52 0.80 -13.98
N ARG A 71 -7.73 -0.49 -14.18
CA ARG A 71 -9.05 -1.09 -14.37
C ARG A 71 -9.61 -1.56 -13.02
N PRO A 72 -10.73 -1.02 -12.55
CA PRO A 72 -11.20 -1.28 -11.20
C PRO A 72 -11.95 -2.62 -11.06
N TYR A 73 -11.38 -3.54 -10.29
CA TYR A 73 -12.05 -4.78 -9.88
C TYR A 73 -12.59 -4.70 -8.45
N ALA A 74 -12.04 -3.84 -7.60
CA ALA A 74 -12.48 -3.59 -6.23
C ALA A 74 -12.64 -4.88 -5.40
N ARG A 75 -11.62 -5.75 -5.43
CA ARG A 75 -11.65 -7.05 -4.71
C ARG A 75 -11.14 -6.94 -3.28
N PHE A 76 -10.15 -6.07 -3.06
CA PHE A 76 -9.52 -5.87 -1.76
C PHE A 76 -9.57 -4.40 -1.38
N LYS A 77 -10.13 -4.12 -0.22
CA LYS A 77 -10.11 -2.79 0.41
C LYS A 77 -9.40 -2.88 1.75
N PRO A 78 -8.75 -1.79 2.23
CA PRO A 78 -8.17 -1.78 3.57
C PRO A 78 -9.27 -1.83 4.63
N THR A 79 -8.92 -2.40 5.78
CA THR A 79 -9.71 -2.27 7.02
C THR A 79 -9.37 -0.95 7.73
N GLN A 80 -10.18 -0.56 8.73
CA GLN A 80 -9.88 0.55 9.63
C GLN A 80 -8.51 0.36 10.28
N PHE A 81 -8.24 -0.84 10.80
CA PHE A 81 -6.95 -1.21 11.39
C PHE A 81 -5.77 -0.84 10.46
N MET A 82 -5.87 -1.16 9.16
CA MET A 82 -4.79 -0.86 8.21
C MET A 82 -4.58 0.65 8.03
N SER A 83 -5.66 1.42 7.97
CA SER A 83 -5.59 2.88 7.87
C SER A 83 -4.97 3.51 9.13
N ASP A 84 -5.35 3.01 10.32
CA ASP A 84 -4.91 3.55 11.61
C ASP A 84 -3.44 3.27 11.92
N LEU A 85 -2.85 2.27 11.27
CA LEU A 85 -1.44 1.92 11.46
C LEU A 85 -0.46 3.04 11.09
N TYR A 86 -0.83 3.96 10.18
CA TYR A 86 0.09 4.99 9.71
C TYR A 86 -0.14 6.33 10.41
N ASP A 87 0.93 6.90 10.93
CA ASP A 87 0.99 8.33 11.22
C ASP A 87 1.51 9.07 9.99
N SER A 88 0.60 9.61 9.19
CA SER A 88 0.93 10.29 7.93
C SER A 88 1.75 11.58 8.12
N SER A 89 1.95 12.05 9.34
CA SER A 89 2.79 13.22 9.64
C SER A 89 4.29 12.89 9.73
N ILE A 90 4.62 11.61 9.93
CA ILE A 90 6.01 11.14 10.07
C ILE A 90 6.36 9.95 9.17
N ASP A 91 5.37 9.14 8.75
CA ASP A 91 5.55 7.91 7.97
C ASP A 91 5.26 8.16 6.48
N SER A 92 6.29 8.13 5.65
CA SER A 92 6.18 8.36 4.22
C SER A 92 5.42 7.27 3.46
N ARG A 93 5.26 6.08 4.07
CA ARG A 93 4.57 4.94 3.46
C ARG A 93 3.11 5.19 3.18
N TYR A 94 2.44 6.01 3.99
CA TYR A 94 1.05 6.36 3.69
C TYR A 94 0.94 7.00 2.31
N GLN A 95 1.73 8.02 2.04
CA GLN A 95 1.72 8.70 0.73
C GLN A 95 2.28 7.82 -0.39
N ALA A 96 3.31 7.00 -0.09
CA ALA A 96 3.95 6.14 -1.08
C ALA A 96 3.06 4.97 -1.52
N TYR A 97 2.29 4.38 -0.61
CA TYR A 97 1.55 3.14 -0.87
C TYR A 97 0.07 3.37 -1.15
N TRP A 98 -0.51 4.48 -0.65
CA TRP A 98 -1.94 4.72 -0.74
C TRP A 98 -2.27 5.93 -1.60
N ARG A 99 -3.37 5.84 -2.33
CA ARG A 99 -3.96 6.95 -3.07
C ARG A 99 -5.29 7.28 -2.41
N ASP A 100 -5.36 8.46 -1.81
CA ASP A 100 -6.54 9.02 -1.17
C ASP A 100 -7.18 10.15 -2.00
N THR A 101 -6.40 10.76 -2.89
CA THR A 101 -6.83 11.87 -3.74
C THR A 101 -6.85 11.44 -5.20
N TRP A 102 -7.95 11.75 -5.88
CA TRP A 102 -8.17 11.42 -7.28
C TRP A 102 -8.45 12.68 -8.07
N TYR A 103 -7.78 12.80 -9.20
CA TYR A 103 -7.86 13.98 -10.05
C TYR A 103 -8.71 13.69 -11.27
N ALA A 104 -9.47 14.70 -11.71
CA ALA A 104 -10.37 14.60 -12.86
C ALA A 104 -9.60 14.22 -14.14
N THR A 105 -10.08 13.18 -14.80
CA THR A 105 -9.54 12.68 -16.07
C THR A 105 -10.32 13.20 -17.28
N THR A 106 -11.49 13.80 -17.03
CA THR A 106 -12.30 14.48 -18.03
C THR A 106 -12.93 15.73 -17.45
N ALA A 107 -13.10 16.76 -18.27
CA ALA A 107 -13.72 18.01 -17.85
C ALA A 107 -15.23 17.83 -17.64
N THR A 108 -15.78 18.61 -16.70
CA THR A 108 -17.23 18.77 -16.46
C THR A 108 -17.54 20.26 -16.36
N ASP A 109 -18.80 20.63 -16.16
CA ASP A 109 -19.18 22.04 -15.93
C ASP A 109 -18.52 22.66 -14.70
N LYS A 110 -18.01 21.83 -13.77
CA LYS A 110 -17.45 22.27 -12.48
C LYS A 110 -15.98 21.91 -12.26
N LEU A 111 -15.42 21.02 -13.08
CA LEU A 111 -14.05 20.52 -12.92
C LEU A 111 -13.31 20.56 -14.24
N SER A 112 -12.09 21.05 -14.21
CA SER A 112 -11.11 20.88 -15.28
C SER A 112 -10.34 19.59 -15.11
N VAL A 113 -9.75 19.05 -16.17
CA VAL A 113 -8.83 17.91 -16.07
C VAL A 113 -7.66 18.29 -15.15
N GLY A 114 -7.37 17.45 -14.17
CA GLY A 114 -6.34 17.68 -13.16
C GLY A 114 -6.85 18.33 -11.85
N ASP A 115 -8.08 18.84 -11.82
CA ASP A 115 -8.69 19.28 -10.56
C ASP A 115 -8.99 18.06 -9.67
N THR A 116 -9.04 18.26 -8.35
CA THR A 116 -9.47 17.20 -7.45
C THR A 116 -10.91 16.81 -7.77
N ALA A 117 -11.11 15.56 -8.16
CA ALA A 117 -12.44 15.00 -8.42
C ALA A 117 -13.06 14.44 -7.14
N PHE A 118 -12.27 13.68 -6.38
CA PHE A 118 -12.70 13.22 -5.05
C PHE A 118 -11.52 12.94 -4.11
N TYR A 119 -11.86 12.91 -2.83
CA TYR A 119 -10.91 12.69 -1.74
C TYR A 119 -11.48 11.70 -0.70
N LEU A 120 -10.61 10.88 -0.16
CA LEU A 120 -10.88 9.89 0.89
C LEU A 120 -10.07 10.28 2.13
N PRO A 121 -10.63 11.08 3.05
CA PRO A 121 -9.92 11.47 4.26
C PRO A 121 -9.65 10.25 5.14
N LYS A 122 -8.55 10.27 5.89
CA LYS A 122 -8.24 9.23 6.88
C LYS A 122 -9.28 9.21 8.00
N ASP A 123 -9.62 10.39 8.51
CA ASP A 123 -10.63 10.60 9.55
C ASP A 123 -11.88 11.22 8.93
N ALA A 124 -13.06 10.85 9.45
CA ALA A 124 -14.31 11.34 8.91
C ALA A 124 -14.45 12.86 9.05
N TRP A 125 -14.77 13.53 7.95
CA TRP A 125 -15.06 14.96 7.92
C TRP A 125 -16.52 15.23 8.29
N SER A 126 -16.75 16.35 8.97
CA SER A 126 -18.09 16.86 9.21
C SER A 126 -18.78 17.28 7.92
N LYS A 127 -20.12 17.33 7.96
CA LYS A 127 -20.89 17.81 6.80
C LYS A 127 -20.46 19.21 6.35
N ALA A 128 -20.18 20.12 7.28
CA ALA A 128 -19.73 21.47 6.94
C ALA A 128 -18.38 21.48 6.21
N GLN A 129 -17.43 20.62 6.61
CA GLN A 129 -16.15 20.48 5.91
C GLN A 129 -16.35 19.94 4.49
N ILE A 130 -17.23 18.95 4.34
CA ILE A 130 -17.54 18.35 3.03
C ILE A 130 -18.22 19.39 2.12
N ASP A 131 -19.24 20.08 2.63
CA ASP A 131 -20.01 21.07 1.86
C ASP A 131 -19.16 22.29 1.42
N SER A 132 -18.03 22.53 2.09
CA SER A 132 -17.08 23.60 1.72
C SER A 132 -16.23 23.28 0.48
N LYS A 133 -16.28 22.05 -0.05
CA LYS A 133 -15.43 21.59 -1.18
C LYS A 133 -16.20 21.61 -2.49
N ASN A 134 -15.49 21.88 -3.57
CA ASN A 134 -16.01 21.78 -4.94
C ASN A 134 -15.85 20.39 -5.55
N TYR A 135 -15.32 19.44 -4.80
CA TYR A 135 -15.12 18.04 -5.17
C TYR A 135 -15.84 17.09 -4.21
N LYS A 136 -15.95 15.82 -4.59
CA LYS A 136 -16.57 14.80 -3.74
C LYS A 136 -15.63 14.40 -2.59
N VAL A 137 -16.20 14.18 -1.40
CA VAL A 137 -15.50 13.59 -0.26
C VAL A 137 -16.24 12.33 0.15
N PHE A 138 -15.51 11.23 0.22
CA PHE A 138 -16.01 9.94 0.71
C PHE A 138 -15.38 9.67 2.06
N ASN A 139 -16.13 9.89 3.13
CA ASN A 139 -15.69 9.54 4.48
C ASN A 139 -15.38 8.05 4.58
N PRO A 140 -14.39 7.66 5.41
CA PRO A 140 -14.07 6.26 5.61
C PRO A 140 -15.28 5.51 6.20
N GLU A 141 -15.72 4.48 5.50
CA GLU A 141 -16.76 3.57 5.94
C GLU A 141 -16.14 2.18 6.06
N PHE A 142 -15.62 1.89 7.25
CA PHE A 142 -15.06 0.59 7.59
C PHE A 142 -16.09 -0.32 8.27
N SER A 143 -17.36 0.10 8.32
CA SER A 143 -18.40 -0.62 9.03
C SER A 143 -18.63 -2.01 8.46
N GLU A 144 -18.56 -3.01 9.33
CA GLU A 144 -18.92 -4.40 9.02
C GLU A 144 -20.40 -4.54 8.65
N SER A 145 -21.24 -3.56 9.08
CA SER A 145 -22.67 -3.56 8.81
C SER A 145 -23.04 -3.33 7.34
N LEU A 146 -22.11 -2.85 6.52
CA LEU A 146 -22.36 -2.66 5.09
C LEU A 146 -22.37 -3.97 4.28
N GLY A 147 -21.94 -5.07 4.88
CA GLY A 147 -21.95 -6.40 4.27
C GLY A 147 -21.27 -6.43 2.90
N ASN A 148 -21.67 -7.39 2.07
CA ASN A 148 -21.20 -7.52 0.68
C ASN A 148 -22.07 -6.75 -0.31
N ASP A 149 -22.84 -5.75 0.14
CA ASP A 149 -23.63 -4.93 -0.76
C ASP A 149 -22.76 -3.96 -1.55
N TYR A 150 -22.30 -4.40 -2.70
CA TYR A 150 -21.56 -3.61 -3.68
C TYR A 150 -22.47 -2.64 -4.48
N SER A 151 -23.73 -2.49 -4.10
CA SER A 151 -24.67 -1.60 -4.80
C SER A 151 -24.44 -0.12 -4.44
N THR A 152 -23.87 0.18 -3.29
CA THR A 152 -23.59 1.53 -2.84
C THR A 152 -22.20 2.02 -3.31
N VAL A 153 -22.08 3.31 -3.62
CA VAL A 153 -20.82 3.92 -4.05
C VAL A 153 -19.76 3.80 -2.93
N SER A 154 -20.17 3.96 -1.68
CA SER A 154 -19.30 3.88 -0.50
C SER A 154 -18.59 2.51 -0.35
N ASN A 155 -19.24 1.42 -0.72
CA ASN A 155 -18.63 0.09 -0.69
C ASN A 155 -17.65 -0.17 -1.85
N ARG A 156 -17.65 0.69 -2.86
CA ARG A 156 -16.84 0.53 -4.06
C ARG A 156 -15.71 1.54 -4.16
N VAL A 157 -15.84 2.67 -3.47
CA VAL A 157 -14.86 3.76 -3.45
C VAL A 157 -14.16 3.75 -2.10
N PHE A 158 -12.90 3.37 -2.09
CA PHE A 158 -12.10 3.18 -0.90
C PHE A 158 -10.64 3.55 -1.17
N LEU A 159 -9.84 3.65 -0.12
CA LEU A 159 -8.42 3.95 -0.18
C LEU A 159 -7.68 2.91 -1.04
N HIS A 160 -7.02 3.37 -2.09
CA HIS A 160 -6.39 2.51 -3.10
C HIS A 160 -4.94 2.19 -2.73
N LEU A 161 -4.60 0.89 -2.68
CA LEU A 161 -3.22 0.44 -2.54
C LEU A 161 -2.52 0.46 -3.91
N LYS A 162 -1.72 1.50 -4.17
CA LYS A 162 -1.08 1.75 -5.48
C LYS A 162 0.24 1.01 -5.72
N LYS A 163 0.72 0.20 -4.76
CA LYS A 163 1.95 -0.59 -4.90
C LYS A 163 1.99 -1.43 -6.18
N PHE A 164 0.84 -1.89 -6.62
CA PHE A 164 0.70 -2.85 -7.72
C PHE A 164 0.14 -2.21 -9.00
N ASP A 165 0.03 -0.89 -9.04
CA ASP A 165 -0.40 -0.18 -10.25
C ASP A 165 0.50 -0.57 -11.43
N ASP A 166 -0.11 -0.92 -12.56
CA ASP A 166 0.59 -1.22 -13.80
C ASP A 166 0.23 -0.16 -14.84
N VAL A 167 1.08 0.85 -14.97
CA VAL A 167 0.86 2.01 -15.85
C VAL A 167 1.44 1.81 -17.25
N LYS A 168 2.09 0.66 -17.52
CA LYS A 168 2.67 0.34 -18.83
C LYS A 168 1.75 -0.53 -19.70
N ARG A 169 0.53 -0.82 -19.24
CA ARG A 169 -0.44 -1.60 -20.01
C ARG A 169 -0.80 -0.90 -21.32
N ALA A 170 -1.03 -1.69 -22.36
CA ALA A 170 -1.32 -1.17 -23.68
C ALA A 170 -2.66 -0.39 -23.75
N THR A 171 -3.65 -0.78 -22.95
CA THR A 171 -4.96 -0.14 -22.89
C THR A 171 -5.50 -0.07 -21.47
N MET A 172 -6.46 0.85 -21.25
CA MET A 172 -7.14 0.99 -19.94
C MET A 172 -7.98 -0.24 -19.57
N ASN A 173 -8.28 -1.13 -20.49
CA ASN A 173 -9.07 -2.33 -20.26
C ASN A 173 -8.22 -3.60 -20.19
N GLU A 174 -6.90 -3.50 -20.40
CA GLU A 174 -6.00 -4.65 -20.34
C GLU A 174 -5.97 -5.26 -18.94
N GLU A 175 -6.19 -6.55 -18.87
CA GLU A 175 -6.18 -7.33 -17.62
C GLU A 175 -4.84 -8.01 -17.37
N LYS A 176 -4.11 -8.31 -18.45
CA LYS A 176 -2.87 -9.07 -18.43
C LYS A 176 -1.68 -8.16 -18.19
N GLY A 177 -1.43 -7.83 -16.94
CA GLY A 177 -0.26 -7.04 -16.56
C GLY A 177 1.05 -7.77 -16.85
N THR A 178 2.08 -6.99 -17.12
CA THR A 178 3.45 -7.49 -17.39
C THR A 178 4.41 -7.20 -16.24
N ARG A 179 3.90 -6.53 -15.21
CA ARG A 179 4.70 -6.16 -14.05
C ARG A 179 5.04 -7.38 -13.20
N ASP A 180 6.31 -7.48 -12.80
CA ASP A 180 6.79 -8.55 -11.92
C ASP A 180 6.08 -8.53 -10.56
N TRP A 181 5.89 -9.71 -10.00
CA TRP A 181 5.42 -9.89 -8.63
C TRP A 181 6.59 -10.04 -7.69
N VAL A 182 6.75 -9.08 -6.76
CA VAL A 182 7.81 -9.12 -5.76
C VAL A 182 7.50 -10.18 -4.70
N CYS A 183 8.32 -11.22 -4.64
CA CYS A 183 8.19 -12.30 -3.66
C CYS A 183 8.95 -11.99 -2.37
N PHE A 184 10.20 -11.51 -2.47
CA PHE A 184 11.06 -11.16 -1.33
C PHE A 184 11.83 -9.88 -1.60
N ARG A 185 11.94 -9.03 -0.58
CA ARG A 185 12.70 -7.80 -0.61
C ARG A 185 13.41 -7.51 0.71
N VAL A 186 14.39 -6.63 0.66
CA VAL A 186 15.28 -6.31 1.79
C VAL A 186 14.52 -5.84 3.03
N ALA A 187 13.47 -5.05 2.88
CA ALA A 187 12.66 -4.59 4.02
C ALA A 187 12.09 -5.77 4.83
N GLU A 188 11.67 -6.86 4.17
CA GLU A 188 11.24 -8.07 4.88
C GLU A 188 12.39 -8.71 5.65
N ALA A 189 13.62 -8.71 5.10
CA ALA A 189 14.79 -9.25 5.79
C ALA A 189 15.12 -8.46 7.09
N TYR A 190 14.95 -7.14 7.07
CA TYR A 190 15.09 -6.31 8.28
C TYR A 190 14.06 -6.69 9.35
N LEU A 191 12.79 -6.86 8.96
CA LEU A 191 11.72 -7.23 9.88
C LEU A 191 11.90 -8.64 10.44
N LEU A 192 12.33 -9.60 9.62
CA LEU A 192 12.65 -10.97 10.06
C LEU A 192 13.85 -10.97 11.01
N ALA A 193 14.89 -10.18 10.75
CA ALA A 193 16.04 -10.06 11.65
C ALA A 193 15.61 -9.44 12.98
N GLY A 194 14.83 -8.35 12.96
CA GLY A 194 14.28 -7.73 14.17
C GLY A 194 13.47 -8.71 15.02
N GLU A 195 12.56 -9.48 14.39
CA GLU A 195 11.78 -10.51 15.09
C GLU A 195 12.66 -11.61 15.67
N ALA A 196 13.63 -12.11 14.90
CA ALA A 196 14.52 -13.19 15.35
C ALA A 196 15.34 -12.78 16.56
N TYR A 197 15.94 -11.59 16.56
CA TYR A 197 16.69 -11.05 17.70
C TYR A 197 15.78 -10.82 18.90
N TYR A 198 14.60 -10.25 18.72
CA TYR A 198 13.63 -10.07 19.80
C TYR A 198 13.27 -11.41 20.47
N ARG A 199 13.00 -12.45 19.69
CA ARG A 199 12.69 -13.79 20.21
C ARG A 199 13.88 -14.46 20.89
N ALA A 200 15.10 -14.12 20.50
CA ALA A 200 16.33 -14.58 21.15
C ALA A 200 16.66 -13.80 22.44
N GLY A 201 15.87 -12.78 22.80
CA GLY A 201 16.13 -11.91 23.95
C GLY A 201 17.15 -10.81 23.72
N ASP A 202 17.64 -10.66 22.48
CA ASP A 202 18.59 -9.60 22.09
C ASP A 202 17.82 -8.37 21.61
N VAL A 203 17.33 -7.59 22.57
CA VAL A 203 16.49 -6.40 22.33
C VAL A 203 17.26 -5.32 21.56
N ASP A 204 18.55 -5.14 21.84
CA ASP A 204 19.37 -4.10 21.21
C ASP A 204 19.51 -4.33 19.69
N ASN A 205 19.84 -5.56 19.29
CA ASN A 205 19.89 -5.90 17.86
C ASN A 205 18.49 -5.90 17.21
N ALA A 206 17.44 -6.30 17.93
CA ALA A 206 16.08 -6.20 17.41
C ALA A 206 15.70 -4.75 17.08
N LEU A 207 15.92 -3.82 18.01
CA LEU A 207 15.71 -2.39 17.82
C LEU A 207 16.55 -1.83 16.68
N LYS A 208 17.82 -2.23 16.60
CA LYS A 208 18.73 -1.80 15.54
C LYS A 208 18.10 -2.06 14.16
N TYR A 209 17.68 -3.29 13.88
CA TYR A 209 17.15 -3.65 12.55
C TYR A 209 15.78 -3.03 12.28
N ILE A 210 14.90 -3.00 13.26
CA ILE A 210 13.58 -2.37 13.10
C ILE A 210 13.73 -0.86 12.87
N ASN A 211 14.54 -0.18 13.68
CA ASN A 211 14.73 1.27 13.54
C ASN A 211 15.51 1.66 12.28
N MET A 212 16.38 0.79 11.75
CA MET A 212 16.99 1.02 10.43
C MET A 212 15.93 1.11 9.33
N LEU A 213 14.97 0.19 9.31
CA LEU A 213 13.86 0.23 8.37
C LEU A 213 12.94 1.43 8.63
N ARG A 214 12.56 1.67 9.88
CA ARG A 214 11.65 2.76 10.25
C ARG A 214 12.20 4.13 9.89
N ARG A 215 13.50 4.38 10.13
CA ARG A 215 14.17 5.62 9.69
C ARG A 215 14.11 5.79 8.17
N ASN A 216 14.31 4.72 7.42
CA ASN A 216 14.22 4.76 5.96
C ASN A 216 12.77 5.02 5.45
N CYS A 217 11.76 4.65 6.25
CA CYS A 217 10.35 4.91 5.97
C CYS A 217 9.87 6.30 6.43
N ALA A 218 10.72 7.06 7.10
CA ALA A 218 10.33 8.38 7.61
C ALA A 218 10.11 9.41 6.50
N ILE A 219 9.27 10.38 6.76
CA ILE A 219 9.29 11.65 6.02
C ILE A 219 10.64 12.31 6.32
N LYS A 220 11.26 12.91 5.31
CA LYS A 220 12.58 13.56 5.44
C LYS A 220 12.60 14.55 6.61
N GLY A 221 13.54 14.36 7.53
CA GLY A 221 13.68 15.13 8.76
C GLY A 221 12.88 14.59 9.95
N LYS A 222 12.13 13.49 9.77
CA LYS A 222 11.33 12.82 10.80
C LYS A 222 11.89 11.45 11.21
N GLU A 223 13.13 11.15 10.84
CA GLU A 223 13.76 9.84 11.05
C GLU A 223 13.80 9.48 12.54
N LYS A 224 14.09 10.47 13.41
CA LYS A 224 14.15 10.26 14.85
C LYS A 224 12.77 10.00 15.47
N GLU A 225 11.73 10.66 14.94
CA GLU A 225 10.36 10.49 15.43
C GLU A 225 9.78 9.12 15.02
N MET A 226 10.32 8.50 13.97
CA MET A 226 9.94 7.15 13.55
C MET A 226 10.58 6.04 14.39
N GLU A 227 11.66 6.32 15.12
CA GLU A 227 12.30 5.31 15.96
C GLU A 227 11.41 4.88 17.13
N ILE A 228 11.59 3.64 17.55
CA ILE A 228 10.96 3.07 18.75
C ILE A 228 11.99 2.74 19.81
N SER A 229 11.55 2.66 21.05
CA SER A 229 12.33 2.25 22.21
C SER A 229 12.06 0.79 22.58
N ALA A 230 12.81 0.28 23.56
CA ALA A 230 12.60 -1.08 24.08
C ALA A 230 11.22 -1.29 24.72
N SER A 231 10.61 -0.24 25.28
CA SER A 231 9.27 -0.32 25.86
C SER A 231 8.17 -0.49 24.82
N ASP A 232 8.41 -0.06 23.57
CA ASP A 232 7.45 -0.18 22.48
C ASP A 232 7.53 -1.54 21.77
N LEU A 233 8.67 -2.21 21.90
CA LEU A 233 8.97 -3.43 21.17
C LEU A 233 8.23 -4.64 21.76
N SER A 234 7.40 -5.26 20.93
CA SER A 234 6.65 -6.46 21.25
C SER A 234 6.39 -7.31 20.00
N VAL A 235 5.93 -8.52 20.16
CA VAL A 235 5.45 -9.35 19.03
C VAL A 235 4.33 -8.64 18.28
N ASP A 236 3.43 -8.00 18.98
CA ASP A 236 2.30 -7.27 18.38
C ASP A 236 2.77 -6.05 17.61
N PHE A 237 3.74 -5.30 18.15
CA PHE A 237 4.37 -4.19 17.42
C PHE A 237 5.05 -4.67 16.13
N ILE A 238 5.80 -5.78 16.20
CA ILE A 238 6.47 -6.35 15.02
C ILE A 238 5.46 -6.78 13.97
N LEU A 239 4.35 -7.39 14.38
CA LEU A 239 3.25 -7.74 13.47
C LEU A 239 2.62 -6.52 12.81
N ASP A 240 2.47 -5.42 13.55
CA ASP A 240 1.94 -4.17 13.03
C ASP A 240 2.93 -3.51 12.06
N GLU A 241 4.22 -3.54 12.39
CA GLU A 241 5.25 -3.01 11.50
C GLU A 241 5.34 -3.81 10.19
N ARG A 242 5.22 -5.14 10.28
CA ARG A 242 5.11 -6.00 9.09
C ARG A 242 3.85 -5.70 8.28
N ALA A 243 2.73 -5.39 8.93
CA ALA A 243 1.50 -5.01 8.24
C ALA A 243 1.66 -3.67 7.50
N ARG A 244 2.28 -2.65 8.14
CA ARG A 244 2.57 -1.36 7.49
C ARG A 244 3.45 -1.52 6.26
N GLU A 245 4.53 -2.27 6.41
CA GLU A 245 5.54 -2.39 5.36
C GLU A 245 5.10 -3.32 4.22
N LEU A 246 4.53 -4.48 4.55
CA LEU A 246 4.28 -5.57 3.62
C LEU A 246 2.79 -5.68 3.21
N CYS A 247 1.99 -4.62 3.41
CA CYS A 247 0.58 -4.64 3.04
C CYS A 247 0.39 -5.01 1.56
N GLY A 248 -0.53 -5.92 1.29
CA GLY A 248 -0.84 -6.42 -0.04
C GLY A 248 0.14 -7.45 -0.61
N GLU A 249 1.33 -7.66 0.01
CA GLU A 249 2.38 -8.55 -0.50
C GLU A 249 2.19 -10.04 -0.13
N GLY A 250 1.00 -10.42 0.33
CA GLY A 250 0.65 -11.81 0.61
C GLY A 250 1.24 -12.40 1.89
N LYS A 251 1.80 -11.57 2.79
CA LYS A 251 2.52 -12.04 4.00
C LYS A 251 1.63 -12.18 5.24
N ARG A 252 0.61 -11.33 5.38
CA ARG A 252 -0.16 -11.18 6.63
C ARG A 252 -0.75 -12.47 7.17
N TRP A 253 -1.33 -13.30 6.31
CA TRP A 253 -1.93 -14.58 6.73
C TRP A 253 -0.90 -15.50 7.37
N TYR A 254 0.28 -15.63 6.76
CA TYR A 254 1.36 -16.46 7.30
C TYR A 254 1.90 -15.91 8.62
N ASP A 255 2.06 -14.59 8.72
CA ASP A 255 2.53 -13.94 9.94
C ASP A 255 1.59 -14.19 11.11
N LEU A 256 0.31 -13.97 10.93
CA LEU A 256 -0.70 -14.20 11.97
C LEU A 256 -0.78 -15.67 12.35
N LYS A 257 -0.78 -16.59 11.37
CA LYS A 257 -0.88 -18.03 11.63
C LYS A 257 0.33 -18.56 12.39
N ARG A 258 1.56 -18.24 11.97
CA ARG A 258 2.79 -18.73 12.62
C ARG A 258 2.98 -18.21 14.03
N LEU A 259 2.38 -17.06 14.35
CA LEU A 259 2.44 -16.41 15.66
C LEU A 259 1.23 -16.72 16.55
N GLY A 260 0.28 -17.53 16.08
CA GLY A 260 -0.93 -17.89 16.82
C GLY A 260 -1.91 -16.72 17.01
N LYS A 261 -1.79 -15.66 16.21
CA LYS A 261 -2.56 -14.42 16.32
C LYS A 261 -3.70 -14.31 15.29
N LEU A 262 -3.95 -15.36 14.49
CA LEU A 262 -4.92 -15.27 13.41
C LEU A 262 -6.33 -14.94 13.92
N ILE A 263 -6.83 -15.68 14.92
CA ILE A 263 -8.19 -15.49 15.45
C ILE A 263 -8.34 -14.17 16.22
N GLU A 264 -7.27 -13.72 16.90
CA GLU A 264 -7.28 -12.49 17.67
C GLU A 264 -7.30 -11.24 16.80
N ARG A 265 -6.73 -11.33 15.58
CA ARG A 265 -6.47 -10.18 14.71
C ARG A 265 -7.14 -10.25 13.33
N THR A 266 -8.15 -11.10 13.21
CA THR A 266 -9.11 -11.14 12.10
C THR A 266 -10.53 -10.95 12.63
#